data_9a58d0f26dce71c263d8708adaabaf24
#
_entry.id   9a58d0f26dce71c263d8708adaabaf24
#
_cell.length_a   1.000
_cell.length_b   1.000
_cell.length_c   1.000
_cell.angle_alpha   90.00
_cell.angle_beta   90.00
_cell.angle_gamma   90.00
#
_symmetry.space_group_name_H-M   'P 1'
#
loop_
_entity.id
_entity.type
_entity.pdbx_description
1 polymer ?
#
loop_
_entity_poly.entity_id
_entity_poly.type
_entity_poly.pdbx_seq_one_letter_code
_entity_poly.pdbx_strand_id
1 'polypeptide(L)'
;MAFIEIKDLSYAYDDKLVLNKLSLSIERREYLCILGKNGSGKSTLARCLNGILKPSEGSISVDNNSFDLNRYVGMVFQNPDNQFVSSIVSEDLAFYPENLDKSDVDLRIKSALVDVDMEGFEDRSTHFLSGGQKQRIAIAGILTADLDTIIFDEVTTMLDPKGKEDVLNIIDRLHQKGKTIIMITHDINEAIRANRVVLISDGNIIKDGKVRDVLCDVELLTTNNIEIPMCVRIYHDLKNRGIELEKCPINEDELVEALCQLN
;
A
#
# COMPACT_ATOMS: atom_id res chain seq x y z
N MET A 1 8.01 10.05 -17.18
CA MET A 1 8.55 8.71 -17.53
C MET A 1 8.24 7.79 -16.37
N ALA A 2 7.74 6.59 -16.62
CA ALA A 2 7.45 5.61 -15.58
C ALA A 2 8.70 5.34 -14.74
N PHE A 3 8.54 5.34 -13.40
CA PHE A 3 9.62 5.01 -12.47
C PHE A 3 9.74 3.51 -12.29
N ILE A 4 8.58 2.83 -12.13
CA ILE A 4 8.52 1.36 -12.14
C ILE A 4 7.68 0.95 -13.35
N GLU A 5 8.19 0.05 -14.16
CA GLU A 5 7.50 -0.48 -15.33
C GLU A 5 7.39 -2.00 -15.25
N ILE A 6 6.18 -2.49 -15.35
CA ILE A 6 5.83 -3.91 -15.38
C ILE A 6 5.31 -4.22 -16.78
N LYS A 7 5.88 -5.23 -17.45
CA LYS A 7 5.48 -5.64 -18.80
C LYS A 7 5.13 -7.13 -18.83
N ASP A 8 3.90 -7.43 -19.20
CA ASP A 8 3.37 -8.79 -19.45
C ASP A 8 3.72 -9.78 -18.34
N LEU A 9 3.67 -9.32 -17.09
CA LEU A 9 4.06 -10.09 -15.92
C LEU A 9 3.12 -11.26 -15.69
N SER A 10 3.65 -12.48 -15.73
CA SER A 10 2.94 -13.68 -15.33
C SER A 10 3.67 -14.36 -14.17
N TYR A 11 2.90 -14.94 -13.27
CA TYR A 11 3.43 -15.75 -12.17
C TYR A 11 2.50 -16.92 -11.85
N ALA A 12 3.09 -18.09 -11.67
CA ALA A 12 2.40 -19.30 -11.25
C ALA A 12 3.07 -19.90 -9.99
N TYR A 13 2.27 -20.41 -9.07
CA TYR A 13 2.72 -21.33 -8.03
C TYR A 13 2.47 -22.74 -8.53
N ASP A 14 3.53 -23.51 -8.72
CA ASP A 14 3.48 -24.81 -9.43
C ASP A 14 2.74 -24.63 -10.76
N ASP A 15 1.63 -25.32 -10.97
CA ASP A 15 0.82 -25.26 -12.20
C ASP A 15 -0.34 -24.23 -12.13
N LYS A 16 -0.49 -23.52 -11.00
CA LYS A 16 -1.59 -22.57 -10.81
C LYS A 16 -1.15 -21.15 -11.18
N LEU A 17 -1.62 -20.66 -12.32
CA LEU A 17 -1.43 -19.26 -12.73
C LEU A 17 -2.14 -18.31 -11.75
N VAL A 18 -1.40 -17.33 -11.23
CA VAL A 18 -1.90 -16.35 -10.26
C VAL A 18 -1.87 -14.93 -10.82
N LEU A 19 -0.88 -14.59 -11.63
CA LEU A 19 -0.80 -13.34 -12.39
C LEU A 19 -0.72 -13.67 -13.87
N ASN A 20 -1.51 -12.98 -14.70
CA ASN A 20 -1.67 -13.28 -16.10
C ASN A 20 -1.38 -12.04 -16.95
N LYS A 21 -0.18 -11.96 -17.53
CA LYS A 21 0.28 -10.90 -18.46
C LYS A 21 -0.06 -9.48 -17.99
N LEU A 22 0.14 -9.22 -16.71
CA LEU A 22 -0.16 -7.95 -16.09
C LEU A 22 0.86 -6.91 -16.51
N SER A 23 0.39 -5.77 -17.03
CA SER A 23 1.25 -4.62 -17.37
C SER A 23 0.77 -3.38 -16.62
N LEU A 24 1.70 -2.69 -15.96
CA LEU A 24 1.43 -1.53 -15.10
C LEU A 24 2.66 -0.62 -15.08
N SER A 25 2.43 0.68 -15.11
CA SER A 25 3.47 1.69 -14.87
C SER A 25 3.15 2.48 -13.60
N ILE A 26 4.18 2.78 -12.79
CA ILE A 26 4.05 3.55 -11.55
C ILE A 26 5.01 4.72 -11.64
N GLU A 27 4.55 5.92 -11.28
CA GLU A 27 5.35 7.13 -11.31
C GLU A 27 6.05 7.38 -9.97
N ARG A 28 7.10 8.21 -9.98
CA ARG A 28 7.75 8.65 -8.73
C ARG A 28 6.77 9.49 -7.90
N ARG A 29 6.80 9.31 -6.60
CA ARG A 29 5.96 10.04 -5.65
C ARG A 29 4.46 9.82 -5.87
N GLU A 30 4.10 8.72 -6.51
CA GLU A 30 2.71 8.32 -6.66
C GLU A 30 2.24 7.58 -5.39
N TYR A 31 0.99 7.81 -5.01
CA TYR A 31 0.29 6.98 -4.04
C TYR A 31 -0.69 6.09 -4.81
N LEU A 32 -0.25 4.89 -5.12
CA LEU A 32 -1.03 3.88 -5.83
C LEU A 32 -1.67 2.92 -4.82
N CYS A 33 -2.98 2.67 -4.97
CA CYS A 33 -3.65 1.58 -4.28
C CYS A 33 -3.92 0.42 -5.25
N ILE A 34 -3.48 -0.77 -4.88
CA ILE A 34 -3.85 -2.03 -5.54
C ILE A 34 -4.98 -2.65 -4.75
N LEU A 35 -6.20 -2.53 -5.29
CA LEU A 35 -7.44 -2.99 -4.67
C LEU A 35 -7.87 -4.33 -5.29
N GLY A 36 -8.52 -5.19 -4.50
CA GLY A 36 -9.08 -6.44 -4.97
C GLY A 36 -9.38 -7.38 -3.82
N LYS A 37 -10.24 -8.36 -4.07
CA LYS A 37 -10.59 -9.39 -3.06
C LYS A 37 -9.40 -10.29 -2.69
N ASN A 38 -9.52 -11.01 -1.58
CA ASN A 38 -8.51 -11.98 -1.17
C ASN A 38 -8.33 -13.06 -2.23
N GLY A 39 -7.07 -13.41 -2.51
CA GLY A 39 -6.72 -14.39 -3.55
C GLY A 39 -6.68 -13.86 -4.98
N SER A 40 -6.87 -12.54 -5.23
CA SER A 40 -6.83 -11.96 -6.59
C SER A 40 -5.40 -11.79 -7.16
N GLY A 41 -4.35 -12.06 -6.38
CA GLY A 41 -2.96 -11.97 -6.84
C GLY A 41 -2.18 -10.75 -6.30
N LYS A 42 -2.78 -9.86 -5.50
CA LYS A 42 -2.16 -8.60 -5.00
C LYS A 42 -0.83 -8.82 -4.28
N SER A 43 -0.79 -9.69 -3.27
CA SER A 43 0.44 -9.97 -2.51
C SER A 43 1.49 -10.69 -3.35
N THR A 44 1.07 -11.47 -4.36
CA THR A 44 1.99 -12.07 -5.33
C THR A 44 2.65 -10.99 -6.19
N LEU A 45 1.87 -10.03 -6.68
CA LEU A 45 2.39 -8.88 -7.41
C LEU A 45 3.36 -8.06 -6.55
N ALA A 46 3.01 -7.79 -5.28
CA ALA A 46 3.90 -7.10 -4.34
C ALA A 46 5.26 -7.80 -4.19
N ARG A 47 5.24 -9.12 -4.00
CA ARG A 47 6.47 -9.92 -3.86
C ARG A 47 7.29 -9.96 -5.14
N CYS A 48 6.67 -9.92 -6.31
CA CYS A 48 7.37 -9.75 -7.57
C CYS A 48 8.01 -8.36 -7.69
N LEU A 49 7.29 -7.30 -7.30
CA LEU A 49 7.78 -5.92 -7.30
C LEU A 49 8.95 -5.70 -6.34
N ASN A 50 8.94 -6.35 -5.19
CA ASN A 50 10.04 -6.29 -4.23
C ASN A 50 11.21 -7.23 -4.59
N GLY A 51 11.05 -8.13 -5.59
CA GLY A 51 12.07 -9.08 -6.00
C GLY A 51 12.14 -10.38 -5.17
N ILE A 52 11.24 -10.58 -4.22
CA ILE A 52 11.12 -11.84 -3.45
C ILE A 52 10.70 -13.00 -4.36
N LEU A 53 9.80 -12.73 -5.30
CA LEU A 53 9.38 -13.71 -6.31
C LEU A 53 9.87 -13.27 -7.68
N LYS A 54 10.45 -14.23 -8.42
CA LYS A 54 10.86 -13.99 -9.79
C LYS A 54 9.69 -14.32 -10.73
N PRO A 55 9.27 -13.39 -11.60
CA PRO A 55 8.23 -13.65 -12.59
C PRO A 55 8.51 -14.89 -13.43
N SER A 56 7.47 -15.65 -13.78
CA SER A 56 7.56 -16.77 -14.73
C SER A 56 7.74 -16.25 -16.16
N GLU A 57 7.06 -15.15 -16.49
CA GLU A 57 7.15 -14.44 -17.77
C GLU A 57 7.05 -12.93 -17.53
N GLY A 58 7.50 -12.15 -18.54
CA GLY A 58 7.49 -10.70 -18.47
C GLY A 58 8.69 -10.11 -17.72
N SER A 59 8.61 -8.84 -17.39
CA SER A 59 9.71 -8.13 -16.72
C SER A 59 9.21 -7.01 -15.81
N ILE A 60 10.04 -6.69 -14.80
CA ILE A 60 9.89 -5.50 -13.95
C ILE A 60 11.19 -4.71 -14.06
N SER A 61 11.07 -3.39 -14.22
CA SER A 61 12.21 -2.50 -14.18
C SER A 61 11.93 -1.26 -13.34
N VAL A 62 12.97 -0.75 -12.67
CA VAL A 62 12.94 0.50 -11.90
C VAL A 62 14.01 1.41 -12.49
N ASP A 63 13.66 2.62 -12.91
CA ASP A 63 14.55 3.54 -13.64
C ASP A 63 15.28 2.88 -14.81
N ASN A 64 14.58 2.03 -15.58
CA ASN A 64 15.13 1.20 -16.67
C ASN A 64 16.16 0.13 -16.23
N ASN A 65 16.33 -0.10 -14.92
CA ASN A 65 17.15 -1.18 -14.37
C ASN A 65 16.27 -2.33 -13.92
N SER A 66 16.60 -3.56 -14.31
CA SER A 66 15.88 -4.77 -13.91
C SER A 66 16.59 -5.61 -12.84
N PHE A 67 17.73 -5.10 -12.33
CA PHE A 67 18.55 -5.81 -11.35
C PHE A 67 18.31 -5.23 -9.95
N ASP A 68 18.30 -6.12 -8.95
CA ASP A 68 18.21 -5.78 -7.51
C ASP A 68 17.04 -4.87 -7.14
N LEU A 69 15.81 -5.28 -7.48
CA LEU A 69 14.58 -4.53 -7.17
C LEU A 69 14.47 -4.15 -5.69
N ASN A 70 14.97 -4.99 -4.79
CA ASN A 70 15.00 -4.75 -3.33
C ASN A 70 15.87 -3.57 -2.89
N ARG A 71 16.74 -3.05 -3.76
CA ARG A 71 17.48 -1.81 -3.52
C ARG A 71 16.67 -0.55 -3.79
N TYR A 72 15.51 -0.68 -4.42
CA TYR A 72 14.63 0.44 -4.78
C TYR A 72 13.28 0.36 -4.11
N VAL A 73 12.82 -0.86 -3.79
CA VAL A 73 11.47 -1.14 -3.33
C VAL A 73 11.51 -1.90 -2.01
N GLY A 74 11.12 -1.25 -0.93
CA GLY A 74 10.89 -1.88 0.37
C GLY A 74 9.50 -2.46 0.46
N MET A 75 9.30 -3.45 1.34
CA MET A 75 8.00 -4.07 1.57
C MET A 75 7.75 -4.27 3.06
N VAL A 76 6.60 -3.81 3.51
CA VAL A 76 6.07 -4.07 4.85
C VAL A 76 4.98 -5.14 4.74
N PHE A 77 5.13 -6.22 5.51
CA PHE A 77 4.24 -7.37 5.44
C PHE A 77 2.99 -7.21 6.32
N GLN A 78 1.94 -7.95 5.99
CA GLN A 78 0.69 -8.01 6.74
C GLN A 78 0.92 -8.41 8.21
N ASN A 79 1.77 -9.40 8.46
CA ASN A 79 2.15 -9.81 9.82
C ASN A 79 3.58 -9.32 10.10
N PRO A 80 3.77 -8.33 11.00
CA PRO A 80 5.08 -7.78 11.34
C PRO A 80 6.02 -8.81 11.99
N ASP A 81 5.49 -9.84 12.68
CA ASP A 81 6.32 -10.89 13.29
C ASP A 81 7.11 -11.70 12.24
N ASN A 82 6.66 -11.73 10.98
CA ASN A 82 7.38 -12.39 9.88
C ASN A 82 8.54 -11.54 9.33
N GLN A 83 8.63 -10.28 9.75
CA GLN A 83 9.63 -9.32 9.28
C GLN A 83 10.79 -9.15 10.25
N PHE A 84 10.54 -9.32 11.55
CA PHE A 84 11.57 -9.14 12.58
C PHE A 84 12.65 -10.20 12.50
N VAL A 85 13.91 -9.74 12.55
CA VAL A 85 15.12 -10.57 12.55
C VAL A 85 15.80 -10.58 13.91
N SER A 86 15.55 -9.57 14.76
CA SER A 86 16.07 -9.49 16.12
C SER A 86 14.96 -9.31 17.16
N SER A 87 15.27 -9.68 18.41
CA SER A 87 14.41 -9.48 19.57
C SER A 87 14.54 -8.08 20.20
N ILE A 88 15.50 -7.26 19.76
CA ILE A 88 15.72 -5.87 20.20
C ILE A 88 15.45 -4.92 19.03
N VAL A 89 14.70 -3.87 19.28
CA VAL A 89 14.28 -2.91 18.25
C VAL A 89 15.46 -2.30 17.50
N SER A 90 16.47 -1.77 18.20
CA SER A 90 17.62 -1.15 17.53
C SER A 90 18.42 -2.13 16.67
N GLU A 91 18.59 -3.36 17.11
CA GLU A 91 19.27 -4.41 16.35
C GLU A 91 18.46 -4.82 15.11
N ASP A 92 17.13 -4.91 15.24
CA ASP A 92 16.24 -5.20 14.12
C ASP A 92 16.28 -4.10 13.06
N LEU A 93 16.22 -2.84 13.50
CA LEU A 93 16.28 -1.68 12.64
C LEU A 93 17.66 -1.48 11.96
N ALA A 94 18.74 -1.99 12.52
CA ALA A 94 20.08 -1.97 11.94
C ALA A 94 20.23 -2.91 10.75
N PHE A 95 19.39 -3.95 10.66
CA PHE A 95 19.53 -5.02 9.66
C PHE A 95 19.54 -4.52 8.21
N TYR A 96 18.59 -3.67 7.82
CA TYR A 96 18.51 -3.17 6.45
C TYR A 96 19.67 -2.24 6.06
N PRO A 97 20.00 -1.19 6.82
CA PRO A 97 21.10 -0.30 6.46
C PRO A 97 22.46 -1.01 6.46
N GLU A 98 22.70 -1.96 7.36
CA GLU A 98 23.93 -2.76 7.36
C GLU A 98 24.05 -3.64 6.12
N ASN A 99 22.99 -4.33 5.71
CA ASN A 99 22.99 -5.16 4.50
C ASN A 99 23.09 -4.37 3.19
N LEU A 100 22.76 -3.08 3.22
CA LEU A 100 22.89 -2.17 2.09
C LEU A 100 24.15 -1.30 2.15
N ASP A 101 25.11 -1.62 3.04
CA ASP A 101 26.35 -0.87 3.25
C ASP A 101 26.12 0.64 3.48
N LYS A 102 25.04 1.00 4.20
CA LYS A 102 24.74 2.40 4.52
C LYS A 102 25.54 2.87 5.71
N SER A 103 26.02 4.12 5.65
CA SER A 103 26.63 4.80 6.78
C SER A 103 25.58 5.33 7.77
N ASP A 104 26.03 5.75 8.95
CA ASP A 104 25.23 6.46 9.95
C ASP A 104 24.00 5.69 10.45
N VAL A 105 24.16 4.38 10.70
CA VAL A 105 23.10 3.47 11.09
C VAL A 105 22.30 3.99 12.28
N ASP A 106 22.97 4.45 13.35
CA ASP A 106 22.30 4.99 14.55
C ASP A 106 21.44 6.22 14.26
N LEU A 107 21.88 7.11 13.37
CA LEU A 107 21.11 8.28 12.97
C LEU A 107 19.89 7.89 12.15
N ARG A 108 20.04 6.89 11.29
CA ARG A 108 18.92 6.34 10.49
C ARG A 108 17.86 5.70 11.38
N ILE A 109 18.28 4.92 12.39
CA ILE A 109 17.38 4.31 13.37
C ILE A 109 16.58 5.38 14.10
N LYS A 110 17.26 6.40 14.65
CA LYS A 110 16.60 7.48 15.37
C LYS A 110 15.61 8.24 14.49
N SER A 111 16.01 8.58 13.26
CA SER A 111 15.13 9.26 12.31
C SER A 111 13.90 8.41 11.96
N ALA A 112 14.09 7.11 11.71
CA ALA A 112 13.01 6.20 11.39
C ALA A 112 12.01 6.04 12.55
N LEU A 113 12.51 5.96 13.80
CA LEU A 113 11.65 5.92 14.99
C LEU A 113 10.82 7.18 15.18
N VAL A 114 11.40 8.36 14.91
CA VAL A 114 10.65 9.63 14.89
C VAL A 114 9.55 9.61 13.85
N ASP A 115 9.84 9.13 12.65
CA ASP A 115 8.88 9.09 11.53
C ASP A 115 7.64 8.21 11.80
N VAL A 116 7.79 7.22 12.69
CA VAL A 116 6.72 6.30 13.07
C VAL A 116 6.18 6.51 14.49
N ASP A 117 6.51 7.63 15.14
CA ASP A 117 6.07 7.99 16.50
C ASP A 117 6.46 6.91 17.55
N MET A 118 7.72 6.41 17.48
CA MET A 118 8.26 5.34 18.33
C MET A 118 9.61 5.73 18.98
N GLU A 119 9.86 7.01 19.23
CA GLU A 119 11.05 7.49 19.92
C GLU A 119 11.19 6.87 21.32
N GLY A 120 12.41 6.48 21.69
CA GLY A 120 12.69 5.86 22.98
C GLY A 120 12.33 4.36 23.06
N PHE A 121 12.10 3.71 21.91
CA PHE A 121 11.84 2.27 21.84
C PHE A 121 13.08 1.46 21.46
N GLU A 122 14.24 2.06 21.29
CA GLU A 122 15.47 1.46 20.78
C GLU A 122 15.86 0.18 21.54
N ASP A 123 15.79 0.21 22.87
CA ASP A 123 16.18 -0.89 23.76
C ASP A 123 15.02 -1.84 24.12
N ARG A 124 13.84 -1.63 23.52
CA ARG A 124 12.69 -2.49 23.79
C ARG A 124 12.78 -3.81 23.05
N SER A 125 12.25 -4.86 23.70
CA SER A 125 12.08 -6.13 23.01
C SER A 125 10.87 -6.10 22.06
N THR A 126 11.07 -6.59 20.83
CA THR A 126 10.01 -6.71 19.81
C THR A 126 8.86 -7.61 20.26
N HIS A 127 9.13 -8.59 21.14
CA HIS A 127 8.12 -9.52 21.66
C HIS A 127 7.08 -8.86 22.57
N PHE A 128 7.44 -7.76 23.25
CA PHE A 128 6.56 -7.07 24.20
C PHE A 128 5.82 -5.88 23.59
N LEU A 129 5.90 -5.69 22.28
CA LEU A 129 5.19 -4.64 21.57
C LEU A 129 3.73 -5.07 21.27
N SER A 130 2.80 -4.11 21.32
CA SER A 130 1.45 -4.32 20.81
C SER A 130 1.45 -4.48 19.27
N GLY A 131 0.37 -5.02 18.68
CA GLY A 131 0.29 -5.19 17.21
C GLY A 131 0.54 -3.90 16.43
N GLY A 132 -0.06 -2.79 16.84
CA GLY A 132 0.18 -1.49 16.21
C GLY A 132 1.62 -0.98 16.39
N GLN A 133 2.25 -1.21 17.57
CA GLN A 133 3.65 -0.89 17.77
C GLN A 133 4.57 -1.74 16.90
N LYS A 134 4.31 -3.05 16.80
CA LYS A 134 5.04 -3.95 15.93
C LYS A 134 4.97 -3.48 14.46
N GLN A 135 3.78 -3.10 14.00
CA GLN A 135 3.61 -2.63 12.64
C GLN A 135 4.39 -1.33 12.39
N ARG A 136 4.37 -0.38 13.33
CA ARG A 136 5.16 0.85 13.24
C ARG A 136 6.67 0.59 13.24
N ILE A 137 7.16 -0.34 14.07
CA ILE A 137 8.58 -0.74 14.04
C ILE A 137 8.94 -1.44 12.72
N ALA A 138 8.06 -2.29 12.17
CA ALA A 138 8.29 -2.91 10.87
C ALA A 138 8.40 -1.86 9.74
N ILE A 139 7.59 -0.79 9.79
CA ILE A 139 7.71 0.36 8.87
C ILE A 139 9.05 1.06 9.09
N ALA A 140 9.43 1.35 10.35
CA ALA A 140 10.71 1.98 10.67
C ALA A 140 11.90 1.20 10.09
N GLY A 141 11.88 -0.15 10.16
CA GLY A 141 12.91 -0.99 9.56
C GLY A 141 13.12 -0.72 8.07
N ILE A 142 12.04 -0.57 7.30
CA ILE A 142 12.16 -0.22 5.88
C ILE A 142 12.65 1.22 5.69
N LEU A 143 12.28 2.14 6.58
CA LEU A 143 12.71 3.55 6.47
C LEU A 143 14.22 3.71 6.70
N THR A 144 14.86 2.87 7.53
CA THR A 144 16.32 2.92 7.74
C THR A 144 17.11 2.67 6.46
N ALA A 145 16.55 1.90 5.51
CA ALA A 145 17.15 1.63 4.20
C ALA A 145 17.13 2.85 3.25
N ASP A 146 16.26 3.83 3.51
CA ASP A 146 16.04 5.04 2.70
C ASP A 146 15.75 4.74 1.23
N LEU A 147 14.78 3.84 1.01
CA LEU A 147 14.31 3.47 -0.32
C LEU A 147 13.28 4.47 -0.85
N ASP A 148 13.21 4.62 -2.17
CA ASP A 148 12.28 5.55 -2.86
C ASP A 148 10.83 5.04 -2.83
N THR A 149 10.64 3.73 -2.86
CA THR A 149 9.31 3.09 -2.93
C THR A 149 9.09 2.16 -1.75
N ILE A 150 7.88 2.22 -1.18
CA ILE A 150 7.47 1.34 -0.09
C ILE A 150 6.14 0.69 -0.46
N ILE A 151 6.12 -0.65 -0.43
CA ILE A 151 4.91 -1.46 -0.56
C ILE A 151 4.38 -1.78 0.84
N PHE A 152 3.09 -1.55 1.05
CA PHE A 152 2.36 -1.90 2.26
C PHE A 152 1.35 -3.01 1.91
N ASP A 153 1.64 -4.26 2.29
CA ASP A 153 0.80 -5.41 1.97
C ASP A 153 -0.15 -5.71 3.14
N GLU A 154 -1.38 -5.21 3.04
CA GLU A 154 -2.47 -5.39 4.02
C GLU A 154 -2.05 -5.08 5.48
N VAL A 155 -1.22 -4.08 5.70
CA VAL A 155 -0.54 -3.77 6.96
C VAL A 155 -1.47 -3.36 8.11
N THR A 156 -2.72 -3.08 7.82
CA THR A 156 -3.72 -2.62 8.81
C THR A 156 -4.70 -3.70 9.24
N THR A 157 -4.72 -4.84 8.55
CA THR A 157 -5.75 -5.89 8.71
C THR A 157 -5.81 -6.48 10.13
N MET A 158 -4.68 -6.52 10.84
CA MET A 158 -4.59 -7.09 12.19
C MET A 158 -4.66 -6.03 13.30
N LEU A 159 -4.96 -4.78 12.97
CA LEU A 159 -4.94 -3.66 13.91
C LEU A 159 -6.34 -3.30 14.39
N ASP A 160 -6.40 -2.78 15.61
CA ASP A 160 -7.59 -2.10 16.11
C ASP A 160 -7.82 -0.78 15.36
N PRO A 161 -9.01 -0.17 15.42
CA PRO A 161 -9.33 1.03 14.65
C PRO A 161 -8.36 2.19 14.86
N LYS A 162 -7.84 2.36 16.09
CA LYS A 162 -6.87 3.41 16.40
C LYS A 162 -5.50 3.10 15.79
N GLY A 163 -4.99 1.88 15.97
CA GLY A 163 -3.72 1.45 15.38
C GLY A 163 -3.74 1.50 13.86
N LYS A 164 -4.89 1.18 13.24
CA LYS A 164 -5.11 1.33 11.81
C LYS A 164 -4.96 2.78 11.37
N GLU A 165 -5.64 3.72 12.03
CA GLU A 165 -5.57 5.14 11.69
C GLU A 165 -4.16 5.69 11.91
N ASP A 166 -3.48 5.33 13.02
CA ASP A 166 -2.10 5.72 13.28
C ASP A 166 -1.15 5.29 12.14
N VAL A 167 -1.27 4.03 11.67
CA VAL A 167 -0.44 3.50 10.57
C VAL A 167 -0.75 4.20 9.25
N LEU A 168 -2.04 4.42 8.93
CA LEU A 168 -2.42 5.12 7.71
C LEU A 168 -1.91 6.56 7.69
N ASN A 169 -1.94 7.26 8.82
CA ASN A 169 -1.39 8.61 8.95
C ASN A 169 0.12 8.64 8.78
N ILE A 170 0.85 7.61 9.24
CA ILE A 170 2.28 7.45 8.96
C ILE A 170 2.51 7.32 7.45
N ILE A 171 1.75 6.47 6.76
CA ILE A 171 1.87 6.26 5.32
C ILE A 171 1.61 7.57 4.54
N ASP A 172 0.59 8.35 4.92
CA ASP A 172 0.30 9.65 4.33
C ASP A 172 1.46 10.64 4.52
N ARG A 173 2.07 10.69 5.73
CA ARG A 173 3.26 11.52 5.99
C ARG A 173 4.45 11.11 5.13
N LEU A 174 4.67 9.80 4.93
CA LEU A 174 5.75 9.30 4.08
C LEU A 174 5.54 9.70 2.61
N HIS A 175 4.31 9.62 2.12
CA HIS A 175 3.97 10.12 0.78
C HIS A 175 4.23 11.62 0.66
N GLN A 176 3.80 12.42 1.63
CA GLN A 176 4.06 13.88 1.67
C GLN A 176 5.55 14.21 1.70
N LYS A 177 6.38 13.36 2.31
CA LYS A 177 7.86 13.45 2.27
C LYS A 177 8.47 13.02 0.92
N GLY A 178 7.64 12.64 -0.05
CA GLY A 178 8.05 12.32 -1.42
C GLY A 178 8.37 10.86 -1.68
N LYS A 179 8.01 9.95 -0.77
CA LYS A 179 8.11 8.50 -1.05
C LYS A 179 7.01 8.08 -2.03
N THR A 180 7.33 7.12 -2.89
CA THR A 180 6.34 6.41 -3.71
C THR A 180 5.69 5.33 -2.85
N ILE A 181 4.37 5.33 -2.77
CA ILE A 181 3.59 4.40 -1.94
C ILE A 181 2.80 3.45 -2.84
N ILE A 182 2.92 2.16 -2.54
CA ILE A 182 2.07 1.13 -3.14
C ILE A 182 1.32 0.45 -1.99
N MET A 183 0.07 0.84 -1.82
CA MET A 183 -0.82 0.25 -0.81
C MET A 183 -1.56 -0.92 -1.42
N ILE A 184 -1.46 -2.09 -0.80
CA ILE A 184 -2.25 -3.27 -1.16
C ILE A 184 -3.29 -3.49 -0.08
N THR A 185 -4.56 -3.50 -0.48
CA THR A 185 -5.66 -3.68 0.45
C THR A 185 -6.90 -4.27 -0.23
N HIS A 186 -7.80 -4.81 0.55
CA HIS A 186 -9.17 -5.12 0.16
C HIS A 186 -10.18 -4.13 0.79
N ASP A 187 -9.69 -3.21 1.64
CA ASP A 187 -10.51 -2.20 2.30
C ASP A 187 -10.60 -0.93 1.45
N ILE A 188 -11.81 -0.60 1.05
CA ILE A 188 -12.10 0.54 0.20
C ILE A 188 -11.82 1.88 0.90
N ASN A 189 -11.95 1.93 2.24
CA ASN A 189 -11.69 3.15 3.00
C ASN A 189 -10.20 3.50 3.02
N GLU A 190 -9.32 2.53 2.82
CA GLU A 190 -7.88 2.78 2.64
C GLU A 190 -7.58 3.27 1.22
N ALA A 191 -8.27 2.71 0.22
CA ALA A 191 -8.10 3.10 -1.18
C ALA A 191 -8.42 4.58 -1.44
N ILE A 192 -9.32 5.19 -0.65
CA ILE A 192 -9.70 6.60 -0.78
C ILE A 192 -8.50 7.55 -0.56
N ARG A 193 -7.47 7.13 0.21
CA ARG A 193 -6.27 7.95 0.48
C ARG A 193 -5.31 8.03 -0.70
N ALA A 194 -5.43 7.12 -1.67
CA ALA A 194 -4.56 7.06 -2.83
C ALA A 194 -4.91 8.10 -3.91
N ASN A 195 -3.96 8.37 -4.81
CA ASN A 195 -4.19 9.19 -5.99
C ASN A 195 -4.81 8.38 -7.14
N ARG A 196 -4.43 7.10 -7.24
CA ARG A 196 -4.80 6.17 -8.29
C ARG A 196 -5.09 4.80 -7.71
N VAL A 197 -6.07 4.12 -8.28
CA VAL A 197 -6.46 2.77 -7.90
C VAL A 197 -6.34 1.85 -9.09
N VAL A 198 -5.68 0.71 -8.87
CA VAL A 198 -5.64 -0.42 -9.78
C VAL A 198 -6.45 -1.55 -9.17
N LEU A 199 -7.55 -1.91 -9.80
CA LEU A 199 -8.39 -3.03 -9.38
C LEU A 199 -7.89 -4.32 -10.03
N ILE A 200 -7.57 -5.31 -9.19
CA ILE A 200 -7.12 -6.64 -9.63
C ILE A 200 -8.18 -7.70 -9.28
N SER A 201 -8.56 -8.49 -10.26
CA SER A 201 -9.40 -9.67 -10.08
C SER A 201 -8.83 -10.84 -10.89
N ASP A 202 -8.74 -12.01 -10.25
CA ASP A 202 -8.28 -13.26 -10.86
C ASP A 202 -6.98 -13.11 -11.67
N GLY A 203 -6.01 -12.41 -11.10
CA GLY A 203 -4.67 -12.19 -11.68
C GLY A 203 -4.59 -11.19 -12.83
N ASN A 204 -5.67 -10.46 -13.12
CA ASN A 204 -5.73 -9.48 -14.21
C ASN A 204 -6.05 -8.10 -13.65
N ILE A 205 -5.54 -7.04 -14.31
CA ILE A 205 -6.01 -5.67 -14.07
C ILE A 205 -7.36 -5.50 -14.75
N ILE A 206 -8.39 -5.19 -13.97
CA ILE A 206 -9.75 -4.96 -14.45
C ILE A 206 -9.98 -3.47 -14.72
N LYS A 207 -9.41 -2.61 -13.88
CA LYS A 207 -9.52 -1.16 -14.01
C LYS A 207 -8.26 -0.51 -13.46
N ASP A 208 -7.86 0.56 -14.09
CA ASP A 208 -6.76 1.43 -13.70
C ASP A 208 -7.21 2.87 -13.92
N GLY A 209 -7.18 3.70 -12.88
CA GLY A 209 -7.66 5.07 -12.98
C GLY A 209 -7.56 5.86 -11.68
N LYS A 210 -8.02 7.12 -11.74
CA LYS A 210 -8.12 7.95 -10.55
C LYS A 210 -9.04 7.30 -9.53
N VAL A 211 -8.75 7.50 -8.25
CA VAL A 211 -9.52 6.90 -7.15
C VAL A 211 -11.04 7.10 -7.32
N ARG A 212 -11.49 8.31 -7.66
CA ARG A 212 -12.91 8.61 -7.87
C ARG A 212 -13.53 7.82 -9.01
N ASP A 213 -12.83 7.71 -10.14
CA ASP A 213 -13.34 7.03 -11.35
C ASP A 213 -13.53 5.53 -11.14
N VAL A 214 -12.74 4.95 -10.22
CA VAL A 214 -12.84 3.54 -9.84
C VAL A 214 -13.89 3.34 -8.73
N LEU A 215 -13.86 4.16 -7.68
CA LEU A 215 -14.71 3.95 -6.51
C LEU A 215 -16.17 4.39 -6.71
N CYS A 216 -16.45 5.27 -7.67
CA CYS A 216 -17.83 5.66 -8.03
C CYS A 216 -18.47 4.74 -9.10
N ASP A 217 -17.73 3.79 -9.65
CA ASP A 217 -18.24 2.80 -10.59
C ASP A 217 -18.87 1.62 -9.83
N VAL A 218 -20.15 1.77 -9.46
CA VAL A 218 -20.89 0.80 -8.66
C VAL A 218 -21.01 -0.55 -9.37
N GLU A 219 -21.18 -0.57 -10.71
CA GLU A 219 -21.27 -1.80 -11.48
C GLU A 219 -19.96 -2.57 -11.46
N LEU A 220 -18.83 -1.86 -11.66
CA LEU A 220 -17.48 -2.42 -11.57
C LEU A 220 -17.24 -3.05 -10.18
N LEU A 221 -17.51 -2.30 -9.10
CA LEU A 221 -17.28 -2.76 -7.73
C LEU A 221 -18.16 -3.99 -7.42
N THR A 222 -19.45 -3.92 -7.75
CA THR A 222 -20.42 -5.02 -7.48
C THR A 222 -20.03 -6.29 -8.23
N THR A 223 -19.70 -6.17 -9.51
CA THR A 223 -19.31 -7.32 -10.36
C THR A 223 -18.07 -8.03 -9.83
N ASN A 224 -17.14 -7.25 -9.24
CA ASN A 224 -15.90 -7.80 -8.68
C ASN A 224 -15.99 -8.12 -7.17
N ASN A 225 -17.18 -8.07 -6.57
CA ASN A 225 -17.42 -8.31 -5.14
C ASN A 225 -16.57 -7.41 -4.23
N ILE A 226 -16.42 -6.15 -4.62
CA ILE A 226 -15.79 -5.10 -3.82
C ILE A 226 -16.90 -4.30 -3.12
N GLU A 227 -16.66 -3.93 -1.88
CA GLU A 227 -17.60 -3.12 -1.13
C GLU A 227 -17.74 -1.73 -1.76
N ILE A 228 -18.96 -1.18 -1.80
CA ILE A 228 -19.21 0.17 -2.30
C ILE A 228 -19.07 1.14 -1.13
N PRO A 229 -18.28 2.24 -1.24
CA PRO A 229 -18.20 3.25 -0.20
C PRO A 229 -19.58 3.75 0.22
N MET A 230 -19.78 3.98 1.52
CA MET A 230 -21.08 4.45 2.03
C MET A 230 -21.51 5.75 1.36
N CYS A 231 -20.60 6.69 1.16
CA CYS A 231 -20.89 7.98 0.50
C CYS A 231 -21.36 7.80 -0.95
N VAL A 232 -20.78 6.84 -1.68
CA VAL A 232 -21.18 6.50 -3.04
C VAL A 232 -22.58 5.86 -3.06
N ARG A 233 -22.89 4.98 -2.11
CA ARG A 233 -24.26 4.41 -1.97
C ARG A 233 -25.28 5.52 -1.72
N ILE A 234 -25.02 6.42 -0.76
CA ILE A 234 -25.89 7.55 -0.45
C ILE A 234 -26.10 8.44 -1.68
N TYR A 235 -25.02 8.73 -2.43
CA TYR A 235 -25.08 9.50 -3.68
C TYR A 235 -26.07 8.88 -4.68
N HIS A 236 -25.96 7.59 -4.93
CA HIS A 236 -26.86 6.90 -5.85
C HIS A 236 -28.32 6.84 -5.34
N ASP A 237 -28.53 6.68 -4.04
CA ASP A 237 -29.85 6.71 -3.45
C ASP A 237 -30.51 8.09 -3.56
N LEU A 238 -29.76 9.17 -3.34
CA LEU A 238 -30.22 10.54 -3.54
C LEU A 238 -30.59 10.80 -5.00
N LYS A 239 -29.71 10.38 -5.93
CA LYS A 239 -29.94 10.51 -7.36
C LYS A 239 -31.22 9.78 -7.80
N ASN A 240 -31.48 8.58 -7.29
CA ASN A 240 -32.69 7.81 -7.56
C ASN A 240 -33.96 8.49 -7.03
N ARG A 241 -33.82 9.37 -6.04
CA ARG A 241 -34.93 10.20 -5.48
C ARG A 241 -35.05 11.58 -6.14
N GLY A 242 -34.28 11.85 -7.19
CA GLY A 242 -34.31 13.12 -7.91
C GLY A 242 -33.48 14.24 -7.28
N ILE A 243 -32.62 13.93 -6.31
CA ILE A 243 -31.68 14.87 -5.69
C ILE A 243 -30.33 14.69 -6.36
N GLU A 244 -29.89 15.70 -7.10
CA GLU A 244 -28.61 15.66 -7.83
C GLU A 244 -27.53 16.40 -7.02
N LEU A 245 -26.39 15.73 -6.79
CA LEU A 245 -25.15 16.34 -6.30
C LEU A 245 -24.24 16.60 -7.50
N GLU A 246 -23.42 17.63 -7.44
CA GLU A 246 -22.52 18.04 -8.53
C GLU A 246 -21.52 16.93 -8.91
N LYS A 247 -21.00 16.21 -7.92
CA LYS A 247 -20.06 15.09 -8.11
C LYS A 247 -20.35 13.95 -7.13
N CYS A 248 -19.93 12.75 -7.49
CA CYS A 248 -20.00 11.58 -6.59
C CYS A 248 -18.97 11.74 -5.46
N PRO A 249 -19.39 11.85 -4.18
CA PRO A 249 -18.47 11.95 -3.05
C PRO A 249 -17.84 10.58 -2.74
N ILE A 250 -16.55 10.57 -2.41
CA ILE A 250 -15.84 9.34 -2.06
C ILE A 250 -15.54 9.22 -0.56
N ASN A 251 -15.68 10.30 0.20
CA ASN A 251 -15.51 10.35 1.65
C ASN A 251 -16.61 11.18 2.32
N GLU A 252 -16.63 11.14 3.68
CA GLU A 252 -17.67 11.79 4.47
C GLU A 252 -17.63 13.31 4.34
N ASP A 253 -16.44 13.92 4.32
CA ASP A 253 -16.29 15.38 4.22
C ASP A 253 -16.89 15.89 2.90
N GLU A 254 -16.58 15.24 1.78
CA GLU A 254 -17.15 15.58 0.48
C GLU A 254 -18.67 15.39 0.44
N LEU A 255 -19.19 14.37 1.09
CA LEU A 255 -20.64 14.15 1.18
C LEU A 255 -21.32 15.26 1.98
N VAL A 256 -20.79 15.61 3.13
CA VAL A 256 -21.31 16.69 3.99
C VAL A 256 -21.27 18.02 3.22
N GLU A 257 -20.15 18.35 2.58
CA GLU A 257 -20.01 19.57 1.79
C GLU A 257 -21.05 19.62 0.67
N ALA A 258 -21.23 18.54 -0.09
CA ALA A 258 -22.21 18.47 -1.17
C ALA A 258 -23.65 18.58 -0.69
N LEU A 259 -24.00 18.01 0.49
CA LEU A 259 -25.33 18.14 1.09
C LEU A 259 -25.59 19.55 1.61
N CYS A 260 -24.59 20.24 2.16
CA CYS A 260 -24.75 21.64 2.60
C CYS A 260 -24.99 22.61 1.43
N GLN A 261 -24.60 22.26 0.21
CA GLN A 261 -24.81 23.07 -1.00
C GLN A 261 -26.22 22.91 -1.60
N LEU A 262 -27.01 21.94 -1.12
CA LEU A 262 -28.42 21.75 -1.58
C LEU A 262 -29.43 22.72 -0.98
N ASN A 263 -29.03 23.60 -0.04
CA ASN A 263 -29.91 24.56 0.66
C ASN A 263 -29.92 25.93 -0.02
#